data_d9b3d9c45b3958d54f15eb519db31eb5
#
_entry.id   d9b3d9c45b3958d54f15eb519db31eb5
#
_cell.length_a   1.000
_cell.length_b   1.000
_cell.length_c   1.000
_cell.angle_alpha   90.00
_cell.angle_beta   90.00
_cell.angle_gamma   90.00
#
_symmetry.space_group_name_H-M   'P 1'
#
loop_
_entity.id
_entity.type
_entity.pdbx_description
1 polymer ?
#
loop_
_entity_poly.entity_id
_entity_poly.type
_entity_poly.pdbx_seq_one_letter_code
_entity_poly.pdbx_strand_id
1 'polypeptide(L)'
;MTGNFSTTQNSHPIHFQQRDESILTAIQSYDGILARRQIKAMFWQDASNQAMERRLSLLFHNHYLNWPNLEQRRTRPIPESIIWLGWRGILHLAEQQTSLLIGEPKNDSENQMRMLEARLRKVSIYWLREPNWNQLAHDIAINDFRMQVQKAVSK
;
A
#
# COMPACT_ATOMS: atom_id res chain seq x y z
N MET A 1 4.94 -31.20 -7.41
CA MET A 1 4.85 -30.47 -7.68
C MET A 1 4.60 -29.52 -7.39
N THR A 2 4.75 -29.06 -7.45
CA THR A 2 4.57 -28.42 -7.18
C THR A 2 4.26 -27.32 -7.04
N GLY A 3 4.19 -27.02 -6.53
CA GLY A 3 3.74 -25.86 -6.17
C GLY A 3 4.17 -24.69 -6.78
N ASN A 4 5.05 -24.68 -6.95
CA ASN A 4 5.56 -23.60 -7.37
C ASN A 4 4.86 -23.00 -8.28
N PHE A 5 4.45 -23.66 -8.88
CA PHE A 5 3.84 -23.20 -9.83
C PHE A 5 3.02 -22.14 -9.57
N SER A 6 2.53 -22.18 -8.65
CA SER A 6 1.54 -21.26 -8.44
C SER A 6 2.00 -19.86 -8.52
N THR A 7 3.14 -19.56 -8.06
CA THR A 7 3.51 -18.21 -8.02
C THR A 7 3.73 -17.65 -9.35
N THR A 8 4.27 -18.38 -10.23
CA THR A 8 4.55 -17.81 -11.48
C THR A 8 3.33 -17.59 -12.24
N GLN A 9 2.41 -18.42 -12.09
CA GLN A 9 1.31 -18.26 -12.84
C GLN A 9 0.49 -17.16 -12.50
N ASN A 10 0.58 -16.78 -11.32
CA ASN A 10 -0.27 -15.73 -10.85
C ASN A 10 0.23 -14.36 -11.13
N SER A 11 1.33 -14.25 -11.78
CA SER A 11 1.81 -12.92 -12.11
C SER A 11 1.15 -12.46 -13.39
N HIS A 12 -0.15 -12.46 -13.43
CA HIS A 12 -0.86 -11.84 -14.52
C HIS A 12 -0.65 -10.34 -14.49
N PRO A 13 -0.48 -9.72 -15.64
CA PRO A 13 -0.35 -8.26 -15.65
C PRO A 13 -1.62 -7.67 -15.09
N ILE A 14 -1.46 -6.83 -14.12
CA ILE A 14 -2.60 -6.18 -13.51
C ILE A 14 -2.98 -4.96 -14.33
N HIS A 15 -4.24 -4.84 -14.64
CA HIS A 15 -4.74 -3.62 -15.26
C HIS A 15 -5.02 -2.64 -14.14
N PHE A 16 -4.11 -1.69 -13.95
CA PHE A 16 -4.19 -0.75 -12.86
C PHE A 16 -5.40 0.16 -13.02
N GLN A 17 -6.23 0.22 -12.00
CA GLN A 17 -7.47 0.98 -12.02
C GLN A 17 -7.34 2.24 -11.19
N GLN A 18 -8.24 3.17 -11.41
CA GLN A 18 -8.29 4.40 -10.63
C GLN A 18 -8.42 4.11 -9.12
N ARG A 19 -9.18 3.12 -8.77
CA ARG A 19 -9.35 2.73 -7.37
C ARG A 19 -8.02 2.25 -6.76
N ASP A 20 -7.22 1.53 -7.54
CA ASP A 20 -5.92 1.05 -7.06
C ASP A 20 -5.02 2.23 -6.74
N GLU A 21 -5.00 3.22 -7.61
CA GLU A 21 -4.24 4.43 -7.39
C GLU A 21 -4.71 5.13 -6.13
N SER A 22 -6.01 5.22 -5.95
CA SER A 22 -6.60 5.87 -4.77
C SER A 22 -6.25 5.13 -3.49
N ILE A 23 -6.17 3.81 -3.54
CA ILE A 23 -5.77 3.01 -2.37
C ILE A 23 -4.32 3.30 -1.99
N LEU A 24 -3.43 3.32 -2.97
CA LEU A 24 -2.02 3.61 -2.69
C LEU A 24 -1.86 5.02 -2.11
N THR A 25 -2.56 5.98 -2.70
CA THR A 25 -2.51 7.36 -2.24
C THR A 25 -3.07 7.49 -0.83
N ALA A 26 -4.15 6.77 -0.54
CA ALA A 26 -4.75 6.80 0.78
C ALA A 26 -3.79 6.25 1.83
N ILE A 27 -3.12 5.15 1.54
CA ILE A 27 -2.17 4.57 2.49
C ILE A 27 -1.06 5.59 2.77
N GLN A 28 -0.57 6.24 1.75
CA GLN A 28 0.44 7.28 1.94
C GLN A 28 -0.10 8.43 2.81
N SER A 29 -1.31 8.87 2.54
CA SER A 29 -1.92 9.98 3.27
C SER A 29 -2.16 9.68 4.74
N TYR A 30 -2.39 8.42 5.04
CA TYR A 30 -2.66 8.00 6.42
C TYR A 30 -1.41 7.38 7.07
N ASP A 31 -0.28 7.96 6.75
CA ASP A 31 1.00 7.65 7.38
C ASP A 31 1.49 6.23 7.19
N GLY A 32 1.10 5.63 6.09
CA GLY A 32 1.73 4.39 5.64
C GLY A 32 1.00 3.11 5.96
N ILE A 33 -0.04 3.16 6.79
CA ILE A 33 -0.83 1.96 7.06
C ILE A 33 -2.31 2.28 7.07
N LEU A 34 -3.12 1.29 6.70
CA LEU A 34 -4.56 1.35 6.89
C LEU A 34 -5.03 -0.03 7.32
N ALA A 35 -6.00 -0.06 8.23
CA ALA A 35 -6.67 -1.31 8.54
C ALA A 35 -7.55 -1.71 7.36
N ARG A 36 -7.73 -3.01 7.19
CA ARG A 36 -8.54 -3.53 6.09
C ARG A 36 -9.98 -2.98 6.15
N ARG A 37 -10.55 -2.85 7.34
CA ARG A 37 -11.87 -2.27 7.48
C ARG A 37 -11.92 -0.80 7.08
N GLN A 38 -10.82 -0.07 7.28
CA GLN A 38 -10.75 1.32 6.87
C GLN A 38 -10.72 1.44 5.34
N ILE A 39 -10.01 0.55 4.69
CA ILE A 39 -10.00 0.49 3.23
C ILE A 39 -11.41 0.16 2.71
N LYS A 40 -12.09 -0.78 3.37
CA LYS A 40 -13.43 -1.13 2.97
C LYS A 40 -14.37 0.06 3.09
N ALA A 41 -14.27 0.78 4.18
CA ALA A 41 -15.13 1.95 4.40
C ALA A 41 -14.92 3.04 3.34
N MET A 42 -13.69 3.18 2.86
CA MET A 42 -13.39 4.21 1.86
C MET A 42 -13.73 3.79 0.44
N PHE A 43 -13.50 2.53 0.08
CA PHE A 43 -13.53 2.13 -1.32
C PHE A 43 -14.54 1.04 -1.67
N TRP A 44 -15.08 0.34 -0.69
CA TRP A 44 -16.05 -0.73 -0.93
C TRP A 44 -17.22 -0.66 0.06
N GLN A 45 -17.71 0.55 0.30
CA GLN A 45 -18.72 0.79 1.30
C GLN A 45 -19.94 -0.09 1.16
N ASP A 46 -20.48 -0.18 -0.04
CA ASP A 46 -21.68 -0.95 -0.29
C ASP A 46 -21.43 -2.26 -1.04
N ALA A 47 -20.17 -2.66 -1.11
CA ALA A 47 -19.81 -3.87 -1.84
C ALA A 47 -19.50 -4.99 -0.87
N SER A 48 -19.42 -6.21 -1.38
CA SER A 48 -19.11 -7.36 -0.56
C SER A 48 -17.64 -7.36 -0.16
N ASN A 49 -17.34 -8.00 0.97
CA ASN A 49 -15.97 -8.20 1.38
C ASN A 49 -15.20 -9.01 0.34
N GLN A 50 -15.90 -9.91 -0.34
CA GLN A 50 -15.28 -10.76 -1.32
C GLN A 50 -14.68 -9.98 -2.49
N ALA A 51 -15.39 -8.97 -2.96
CA ALA A 51 -14.89 -8.12 -4.04
C ALA A 51 -13.64 -7.36 -3.62
N MET A 52 -13.65 -6.82 -2.41
CA MET A 52 -12.50 -6.13 -1.87
C MET A 52 -11.32 -7.08 -1.72
N GLU A 53 -11.53 -8.24 -1.11
CA GLU A 53 -10.45 -9.19 -0.87
C GLU A 53 -9.83 -9.68 -2.16
N ARG A 54 -10.64 -9.87 -3.18
CA ARG A 54 -10.14 -10.31 -4.47
C ARG A 54 -9.21 -9.25 -5.08
N ARG A 55 -9.59 -7.99 -5.00
CA ARG A 55 -8.77 -6.92 -5.56
C ARG A 55 -7.51 -6.68 -4.73
N LEU A 56 -7.63 -6.67 -3.40
CA LEU A 56 -6.47 -6.49 -2.54
C LEU A 56 -5.47 -7.63 -2.72
N SER A 57 -5.96 -8.87 -2.89
CA SER A 57 -5.10 -10.01 -3.12
C SER A 57 -4.32 -9.87 -4.42
N LEU A 58 -4.98 -9.38 -5.46
CA LEU A 58 -4.32 -9.16 -6.73
C LEU A 58 -3.22 -8.10 -6.60
N LEU A 59 -3.49 -7.03 -5.89
CA LEU A 59 -2.50 -5.99 -5.64
C LEU A 59 -1.34 -6.52 -4.79
N PHE A 60 -1.62 -7.36 -3.82
CA PHE A 60 -0.60 -7.96 -2.98
C PHE A 60 0.32 -8.87 -3.81
N HIS A 61 -0.26 -9.75 -4.60
CA HIS A 61 0.54 -10.69 -5.38
C HIS A 61 1.34 -9.99 -6.49
N ASN A 62 0.96 -8.81 -6.85
CA ASN A 62 1.73 -7.99 -7.78
C ASN A 62 2.63 -6.98 -7.08
N HIS A 63 2.82 -7.13 -5.78
CA HIS A 63 3.77 -6.34 -4.98
C HIS A 63 3.42 -4.86 -4.82
N TYR A 64 2.15 -4.50 -5.04
CA TYR A 64 1.72 -3.13 -4.79
C TYR A 64 1.33 -2.92 -3.33
N LEU A 65 0.91 -3.98 -2.65
CA LEU A 65 0.52 -3.93 -1.25
C LEU A 65 1.27 -5.00 -0.46
N ASN A 66 1.35 -4.79 0.85
CA ASN A 66 1.87 -5.77 1.77
C ASN A 66 0.92 -5.90 2.97
N TRP A 67 0.97 -7.03 3.62
CA TRP A 67 0.28 -7.25 4.89
C TRP A 67 1.11 -8.23 5.72
N PRO A 68 0.79 -8.41 7.02
CA PRO A 68 1.64 -9.23 7.87
C PRO A 68 1.73 -10.67 7.38
N ASN A 69 2.93 -11.20 7.35
CA ASN A 69 3.13 -12.62 7.07
C ASN A 69 2.84 -13.43 8.33
N LEU A 70 2.93 -14.73 8.23
CA LEU A 70 2.58 -15.62 9.34
C LEU A 70 3.44 -15.35 10.58
N GLU A 71 4.72 -15.15 10.39
CA GLU A 71 5.61 -14.91 11.52
C GLU A 71 5.31 -13.57 12.19
N GLN A 72 5.08 -12.54 11.41
CA GLN A 72 4.74 -11.23 11.96
C GLN A 72 3.43 -11.29 12.74
N ARG A 73 2.44 -12.02 12.23
CA ARG A 73 1.17 -12.18 12.95
C ARG A 73 1.35 -12.89 14.29
N ARG A 74 2.35 -13.75 14.38
CA ARG A 74 2.60 -14.50 15.62
C ARG A 74 3.45 -13.73 16.61
N THR A 75 4.30 -12.83 16.15
CA THR A 75 5.27 -12.19 17.02
C THR A 75 5.07 -10.69 17.22
N ARG A 76 4.24 -10.05 16.40
CA ARG A 76 4.02 -8.61 16.52
C ARG A 76 2.66 -8.29 17.13
N PRO A 77 2.55 -7.16 17.84
CA PRO A 77 1.27 -6.78 18.46
C PRO A 77 0.34 -6.17 17.43
N ILE A 78 -0.35 -7.01 16.68
CA ILE A 78 -1.22 -6.57 15.60
C ILE A 78 -2.67 -6.65 16.06
N PRO A 79 -3.33 -5.52 16.30
CA PRO A 79 -4.70 -5.54 16.86
C PRO A 79 -5.76 -5.92 15.83
N GLU A 80 -5.51 -5.69 14.56
CA GLU A 80 -6.43 -6.08 13.50
C GLU A 80 -5.67 -6.13 12.18
N SER A 81 -6.30 -6.63 11.12
CA SER A 81 -5.66 -6.75 9.81
C SER A 81 -5.27 -5.39 9.27
N ILE A 82 -4.02 -5.24 8.90
CA ILE A 82 -3.50 -3.99 8.35
C ILE A 82 -2.84 -4.23 7.01
N ILE A 83 -2.75 -3.16 6.23
CA ILE A 83 -2.14 -3.17 4.90
C ILE A 83 -1.20 -1.96 4.79
N TRP A 84 -0.06 -2.18 4.18
CA TRP A 84 0.86 -1.09 3.85
C TRP A 84 1.36 -1.28 2.42
N LEU A 85 2.22 -0.39 1.94
CA LEU A 85 2.64 -0.42 0.55
C LEU A 85 3.72 -1.45 0.30
N GLY A 86 3.56 -2.22 -0.77
CA GLY A 86 4.63 -3.06 -1.29
C GLY A 86 5.61 -2.22 -2.09
N TRP A 87 6.71 -2.83 -2.52
CA TRP A 87 7.75 -2.08 -3.21
C TRP A 87 7.27 -1.45 -4.53
N ARG A 88 6.38 -2.12 -5.24
CA ARG A 88 5.86 -1.55 -6.49
C ARG A 88 4.88 -0.42 -6.21
N GLY A 89 4.17 -0.47 -5.10
CA GLY A 89 3.30 0.62 -4.70
C GLY A 89 4.09 1.87 -4.37
N ILE A 90 5.19 1.72 -3.62
CA ILE A 90 6.08 2.83 -3.31
C ILE A 90 6.69 3.40 -4.58
N LEU A 91 7.15 2.52 -5.46
CA LEU A 91 7.75 2.93 -6.71
C LEU A 91 6.76 3.71 -7.58
N HIS A 92 5.53 3.23 -7.64
CA HIS A 92 4.48 3.89 -8.42
C HIS A 92 4.24 5.32 -7.93
N LEU A 93 4.12 5.50 -6.61
CA LEU A 93 3.92 6.83 -6.05
C LEU A 93 5.15 7.72 -6.26
N ALA A 94 6.33 7.14 -6.14
CA ALA A 94 7.56 7.87 -6.37
C ALA A 94 7.67 8.34 -7.80
N GLU A 95 7.33 7.50 -8.74
CA GLU A 95 7.38 7.87 -10.16
C GLU A 95 6.45 9.01 -10.47
N GLN A 96 5.27 9.02 -9.87
CA GLN A 96 4.35 10.11 -10.08
C GLN A 96 4.85 11.43 -9.52
N GLN A 97 5.48 11.39 -8.36
CA GLN A 97 5.98 12.60 -7.73
C GLN A 97 7.26 13.10 -8.39
N THR A 98 8.13 12.19 -8.79
CA THR A 98 9.42 12.58 -9.32
C THR A 98 9.39 12.90 -10.79
N SER A 99 8.45 12.36 -11.54
CA SER A 99 8.34 12.68 -12.95
C SER A 99 8.06 14.16 -13.18
N LEU A 100 7.46 14.80 -12.19
CA LEU A 100 7.21 16.23 -12.26
C LEU A 100 8.46 17.05 -11.96
N LEU A 101 9.45 16.47 -11.29
CA LEU A 101 10.61 17.19 -10.84
C LEU A 101 11.87 16.95 -11.65
N ILE A 102 11.97 15.78 -12.30
CA ILE A 102 13.26 15.36 -12.80
C ILE A 102 13.30 14.86 -14.21
N GLY A 103 12.21 14.71 -14.84
CA GLY A 103 12.20 14.19 -16.18
C GLY A 103 12.28 12.69 -16.24
N GLU A 104 12.50 12.15 -17.42
CA GLU A 104 12.33 10.74 -17.65
C GLU A 104 13.42 9.87 -17.07
N PRO A 105 13.07 8.71 -16.53
CA PRO A 105 14.05 7.78 -16.03
C PRO A 105 14.82 7.13 -17.19
N LYS A 106 16.04 6.77 -16.91
CA LYS A 106 16.86 6.11 -17.90
C LYS A 106 16.79 4.61 -17.77
N ASN A 107 17.31 3.93 -18.78
CA ASN A 107 17.08 2.52 -18.94
C ASN A 107 17.82 1.57 -18.01
N ASP A 108 18.51 2.02 -17.04
CA ASP A 108 19.20 1.14 -16.09
C ASP A 108 18.34 0.94 -14.87
N SER A 109 17.69 -0.20 -14.76
CA SER A 109 16.72 -0.43 -13.71
C SER A 109 17.30 -0.40 -12.31
N GLU A 110 18.55 -0.86 -12.13
CA GLU A 110 19.17 -0.83 -10.81
C GLU A 110 19.48 0.58 -10.36
N ASN A 111 20.03 1.37 -11.25
CA ASN A 111 20.33 2.76 -10.95
C ASN A 111 19.05 3.56 -10.76
N GLN A 112 18.02 3.25 -11.53
CA GLN A 112 16.72 3.88 -11.35
C GLN A 112 16.17 3.62 -9.96
N MET A 113 16.27 2.39 -9.48
CA MET A 113 15.80 2.05 -8.14
C MET A 113 16.56 2.83 -7.07
N ARG A 114 17.87 2.93 -7.21
CA ARG A 114 18.67 3.70 -6.24
C ARG A 114 18.34 5.18 -6.27
N MET A 115 18.17 5.72 -7.47
CA MET A 115 17.81 7.11 -7.61
C MET A 115 16.42 7.39 -7.05
N LEU A 116 15.49 6.49 -7.29
CA LEU A 116 14.15 6.62 -6.75
C LEU A 116 14.15 6.50 -5.23
N GLU A 117 14.93 5.61 -4.67
CA GLU A 117 15.05 5.50 -3.22
C GLU A 117 15.61 6.78 -2.62
N ALA A 118 16.65 7.34 -3.24
CA ALA A 118 17.24 8.58 -2.78
C ALA A 118 16.21 9.72 -2.82
N ARG A 119 15.37 9.72 -3.83
CA ARG A 119 14.34 10.75 -3.95
C ARG A 119 13.18 10.55 -3.03
N LEU A 120 12.82 9.29 -2.79
CA LEU A 120 11.80 8.97 -1.82
C LEU A 120 12.19 9.50 -0.44
N ARG A 121 13.47 9.44 -0.12
CA ARG A 121 13.95 10.01 1.14
C ARG A 121 13.75 11.51 1.17
N LYS A 122 13.98 12.19 0.04
CA LYS A 122 13.82 13.63 -0.02
C LYS A 122 12.37 14.07 0.09
N VAL A 123 11.45 13.30 -0.45
CA VAL A 123 10.03 13.64 -0.36
C VAL A 123 9.35 12.96 0.82
N SER A 124 10.11 12.32 1.69
CA SER A 124 9.60 11.75 2.94
C SER A 124 8.59 10.61 2.79
N ILE A 125 8.69 9.84 1.72
CA ILE A 125 7.84 8.66 1.59
C ILE A 125 8.62 7.36 1.67
N TYR A 126 9.91 7.45 1.85
CA TYR A 126 10.76 6.29 2.00
C TYR A 126 10.35 5.44 3.22
N TRP A 127 9.85 6.08 4.26
CA TRP A 127 9.47 5.40 5.48
C TRP A 127 8.21 4.54 5.37
N LEU A 128 7.54 4.61 4.24
CA LEU A 128 6.31 3.85 4.05
C LEU A 128 6.53 2.34 3.84
N ARG A 129 7.75 1.90 3.98
CA ARG A 129 8.08 0.51 3.66
C ARG A 129 7.62 -0.50 4.70
N GLU A 130 7.46 -0.11 5.94
CA GLU A 130 7.10 -1.03 7.00
C GLU A 130 6.38 -0.32 8.13
N PRO A 131 5.40 -0.95 8.78
CA PRO A 131 4.71 -0.32 9.87
C PRO A 131 5.58 -0.17 11.11
N ASN A 132 5.19 0.76 11.97
CA ASN A 132 5.77 0.83 13.31
C ASN A 132 4.95 -0.13 14.17
N TRP A 133 5.44 -1.34 14.33
CA TRP A 133 4.70 -2.42 14.97
C TRP A 133 4.22 -2.08 16.37
N ASN A 134 5.01 -1.34 17.12
CA ASN A 134 4.68 -1.03 18.50
C ASN A 134 3.63 0.07 18.66
N GLN A 135 3.29 0.75 17.59
CA GLN A 135 2.31 1.83 17.61
C GLN A 135 1.10 1.58 16.74
N LEU A 136 0.91 0.34 16.30
CA LEU A 136 -0.16 0.05 15.35
C LEU A 136 -1.54 0.41 15.87
N ALA A 137 -1.85 0.03 17.11
CA ALA A 137 -3.16 0.34 17.67
C ALA A 137 -3.40 1.85 17.71
N HIS A 138 -2.38 2.60 18.07
CA HIS A 138 -2.45 4.05 18.11
C HIS A 138 -2.63 4.63 16.71
N ASP A 139 -1.86 4.15 15.76
CA ASP A 139 -1.92 4.66 14.40
C ASP A 139 -3.27 4.37 13.75
N ILE A 140 -3.82 3.19 13.99
CA ILE A 140 -5.15 2.84 13.49
C ILE A 140 -6.21 3.76 14.09
N ALA A 141 -6.12 4.02 15.40
CA ALA A 141 -7.07 4.89 16.07
C ALA A 141 -6.97 6.34 15.54
N ILE A 142 -5.77 6.82 15.30
CA ILE A 142 -5.56 8.14 14.71
C ILE A 142 -6.18 8.19 13.32
N ASN A 143 -6.00 7.15 12.55
CA ASN A 143 -6.59 7.10 11.20
C ASN A 143 -8.12 7.12 11.27
N ASP A 144 -8.70 6.40 12.22
CA ASP A 144 -10.15 6.43 12.40
C ASP A 144 -10.63 7.85 12.71
N PHE A 145 -9.91 8.54 13.58
CA PHE A 145 -10.26 9.90 13.94
C PHE A 145 -10.15 10.83 12.72
N ARG A 146 -9.05 10.72 11.99
CA ARG A 146 -8.84 11.53 10.78
C ARG A 146 -9.92 11.29 9.74
N MET A 147 -10.34 10.04 9.58
CA MET A 147 -11.41 9.71 8.64
C MET A 147 -12.73 10.32 9.07
N GLN A 148 -13.02 10.33 10.36
CA GLN A 148 -14.23 10.96 10.87
C GLN A 148 -14.22 12.46 10.65
N VAL A 149 -13.11 13.11 10.89
CA VAL A 149 -12.95 14.55 10.67
C VAL A 149 -13.14 14.87 9.19
N GLN A 150 -12.51 14.10 8.33
CA GLN A 150 -12.62 14.28 6.90
C GLN A 150 -14.07 14.17 6.44
N LYS A 151 -14.79 13.21 6.96
CA LYS A 151 -16.18 12.99 6.62
C LYS A 151 -17.05 14.15 7.09
N ALA A 152 -16.78 14.68 8.27
CA ALA A 152 -17.53 15.80 8.79
C ALA A 152 -17.29 17.07 7.98
N VAL A 153 -16.07 17.28 7.54
CA VAL A 153 -15.72 18.48 6.77
C VAL A 153 -16.28 18.40 5.35
N SER A 154 -16.45 17.20 4.82
CA SER A 154 -16.95 17.04 3.47
C SER A 154 -18.46 17.24 3.34
N LYS A 155 -19.17 17.41 4.42
CA LYS A 155 -20.60 17.68 4.35
C LYS A 155 -20.89 19.18 4.13
#